data_d8ec127f7284803f300d8b572187a943
#
_entry.id   d8ec127f7284803f300d8b572187a943
#
_cell.length_a   1.000
_cell.length_b   1.000
_cell.length_c   1.000
_cell.angle_alpha   90.00
_cell.angle_beta   90.00
_cell.angle_gamma   90.00
#
_symmetry.space_group_name_H-M   'P 1'
#
loop_
_entity.id
_entity.type
_entity.pdbx_description
1 polymer ?
#
loop_
_entity_poly.entity_id
_entity_poly.type
_entity_poly.pdbx_seq_one_letter_code
_entity_poly.pdbx_strand_id
1 'polypeptide(L)'
;MAPDITLFPIQQTMPSPLISVIVPIYNMESLLPRCLDSLAAQTLRDLEIICVDDGSTDGSGGIVRKYASGDSRFRLITQENSGRAEARNAGIRAAAAPYLGFADPDDYVEPDMYERLYRLAEESGADMVQCSYSPFLPAESGESRGMAEEKLLHIENTACDGVFTEKGEIFRLFLEER
;
A
#
# COMPACT_ATOMS: atom_id res chain seq x y z
N MET A 1 46.94 -17.11 29.82
CA MET A 1 46.40 -17.33 28.50
C MET A 1 44.90 -17.06 28.63
N ALA A 2 44.44 -15.86 28.26
CA ALA A 2 43.02 -15.49 28.33
C ALA A 2 42.31 -16.00 27.10
N PRO A 3 41.06 -16.50 27.19
CA PRO A 3 40.33 -16.96 26.04
C PRO A 3 39.92 -15.76 25.17
N ASP A 4 40.19 -15.89 23.88
CA ASP A 4 39.83 -14.92 22.84
C ASP A 4 38.30 -14.99 22.65
N ILE A 5 37.57 -13.98 23.17
CA ILE A 5 36.11 -13.88 23.00
C ILE A 5 35.88 -13.24 21.66
N THR A 6 35.69 -14.05 20.64
CA THR A 6 35.23 -13.59 19.32
C THR A 6 33.77 -13.14 19.46
N LEU A 7 33.57 -11.82 19.56
CA LEU A 7 32.23 -11.21 19.47
C LEU A 7 31.70 -11.39 18.06
N PHE A 8 30.79 -12.32 17.87
CA PHE A 8 29.99 -12.37 16.66
C PHE A 8 29.09 -11.13 16.60
N PRO A 9 29.05 -10.41 15.47
CA PRO A 9 28.13 -9.28 15.34
C PRO A 9 26.70 -9.81 15.55
N ILE A 10 25.98 -9.23 16.49
CA ILE A 10 24.53 -9.44 16.63
C ILE A 10 23.94 -8.98 15.30
N GLN A 11 23.51 -9.90 14.46
CA GLN A 11 22.66 -9.58 13.32
C GLN A 11 21.45 -8.89 13.91
N GLN A 12 21.34 -7.57 13.69
CA GLN A 12 20.10 -6.85 13.92
C GLN A 12 19.07 -7.48 12.96
N THR A 13 18.28 -8.41 13.50
CA THR A 13 17.08 -8.85 12.80
C THR A 13 16.20 -7.63 12.69
N MET A 14 16.04 -7.10 11.48
CA MET A 14 15.03 -6.07 11.20
C MET A 14 13.71 -6.60 11.74
N PRO A 15 12.94 -5.76 12.48
CA PRO A 15 11.62 -6.20 12.93
C PRO A 15 10.83 -6.67 11.73
N SER A 16 10.12 -7.79 11.87
CA SER A 16 9.25 -8.28 10.80
C SER A 16 8.20 -7.23 10.49
N PRO A 17 7.90 -6.95 9.22
CA PRO A 17 6.88 -5.98 8.88
C PRO A 17 5.53 -6.43 9.43
N LEU A 18 4.71 -5.46 9.82
CA LEU A 18 3.35 -5.68 10.32
C LEU A 18 2.35 -5.80 9.17
N ILE A 19 2.57 -5.03 8.10
CA ILE A 19 1.74 -5.03 6.90
C ILE A 19 2.63 -5.09 5.65
N SER A 20 2.27 -5.97 4.71
CA SER A 20 2.81 -5.99 3.35
C SER A 20 1.84 -5.27 2.41
N VAL A 21 2.23 -4.09 1.92
CA VAL A 21 1.44 -3.30 0.98
C VAL A 21 1.82 -3.67 -0.44
N ILE A 22 0.85 -4.15 -1.22
CA ILE A 22 1.04 -4.62 -2.60
C ILE A 22 0.58 -3.54 -3.57
N VAL A 23 1.47 -3.14 -4.48
CA VAL A 23 1.23 -2.13 -5.53
C VAL A 23 1.44 -2.77 -6.90
N PRO A 24 0.38 -3.17 -7.61
CA PRO A 24 0.48 -3.71 -8.97
C PRO A 24 0.66 -2.57 -9.98
N ILE A 25 1.72 -2.62 -10.78
CA ILE A 25 2.13 -1.51 -11.67
C ILE A 25 2.17 -1.99 -13.12
N TYR A 26 1.54 -1.23 -14.02
CA TYR A 26 1.69 -1.38 -15.46
C TYR A 26 1.50 -0.05 -16.16
N ASN A 27 2.59 0.52 -16.72
CA ASN A 27 2.61 1.80 -17.44
C ASN A 27 1.96 2.97 -16.65
N MET A 28 2.49 3.23 -15.45
CA MET A 28 1.99 4.25 -14.51
C MET A 28 3.01 5.37 -14.23
N GLU A 29 3.97 5.60 -15.13
CA GLU A 29 5.09 6.54 -14.94
C GLU A 29 4.65 7.92 -14.40
N SER A 30 3.54 8.45 -14.88
CA SER A 30 3.07 9.81 -14.53
C SER A 30 2.39 9.89 -13.15
N LEU A 31 1.75 8.83 -12.68
CA LEU A 31 0.95 8.81 -11.44
C LEU A 31 1.68 8.13 -10.28
N LEU A 32 2.52 7.16 -10.60
CA LEU A 32 3.25 6.34 -9.64
C LEU A 32 4.04 7.11 -8.57
N PRO A 33 4.74 8.24 -8.88
CA PRO A 33 5.47 8.98 -7.86
C PRO A 33 4.58 9.45 -6.71
N ARG A 34 3.35 9.93 -6.98
CA ARG A 34 2.41 10.38 -5.95
C ARG A 34 1.99 9.23 -5.02
N CYS A 35 1.70 8.07 -5.59
CA CYS A 35 1.39 6.87 -4.84
C CYS A 35 2.55 6.48 -3.91
N LEU A 36 3.76 6.34 -4.45
CA LEU A 36 4.92 5.92 -3.68
C LEU A 36 5.35 6.94 -2.62
N ASP A 37 5.22 8.24 -2.89
CA ASP A 37 5.46 9.31 -1.90
C ASP A 37 4.51 9.17 -0.71
N SER A 38 3.22 8.89 -0.95
CA SER A 38 2.23 8.71 0.11
C SER A 38 2.50 7.46 0.96
N LEU A 39 2.98 6.38 0.34
CA LEU A 39 3.41 5.17 1.04
C LEU A 39 4.71 5.38 1.82
N ALA A 40 5.67 6.13 1.27
CA ALA A 40 6.90 6.49 1.98
C ALA A 40 6.62 7.36 3.21
N ALA A 41 5.59 8.21 3.15
CA ALA A 41 5.19 9.13 4.21
C ALA A 41 4.40 8.47 5.35
N GLN A 42 4.04 7.17 5.26
CA GLN A 42 3.26 6.51 6.29
C GLN A 42 3.89 6.60 7.68
N THR A 43 3.06 6.86 8.70
CA THR A 43 3.47 6.94 10.12
C THR A 43 3.86 5.57 10.67
N LEU A 44 3.17 4.50 10.26
CA LEU A 44 3.56 3.13 10.54
C LEU A 44 4.85 2.80 9.78
N ARG A 45 5.94 2.55 10.53
CA ARG A 45 7.26 2.29 9.93
C ARG A 45 7.51 0.83 9.59
N ASP A 46 6.86 -0.08 10.31
CA ASP A 46 6.99 -1.53 10.14
C ASP A 46 6.11 -2.02 8.96
N LEU A 47 6.32 -1.40 7.80
CA LEU A 47 5.72 -1.76 6.51
C LEU A 47 6.76 -2.37 5.59
N GLU A 48 6.38 -3.32 4.75
CA GLU A 48 7.03 -3.58 3.48
C GLU A 48 6.10 -3.17 2.32
N ILE A 49 6.67 -2.58 1.28
CA ILE A 49 5.95 -2.09 0.12
C ILE A 49 6.44 -2.87 -1.10
N ILE A 50 5.59 -3.77 -1.59
CA ILE A 50 5.90 -4.69 -2.68
C ILE A 50 5.32 -4.14 -3.97
N CYS A 51 6.16 -3.47 -4.75
CA CYS A 51 5.83 -2.98 -6.08
C CYS A 51 6.02 -4.09 -7.09
N VAL A 52 4.95 -4.50 -7.77
CA VAL A 52 5.00 -5.53 -8.81
C VAL A 52 4.84 -4.87 -10.18
N ASP A 53 5.93 -4.75 -10.90
CA ASP A 53 5.97 -4.24 -12.27
C ASP A 53 5.58 -5.37 -13.24
N ASP A 54 4.37 -5.30 -13.76
CA ASP A 54 3.76 -6.28 -14.65
C ASP A 54 4.16 -6.04 -16.12
N GLY A 55 5.47 -5.91 -16.36
CA GLY A 55 6.02 -5.74 -17.70
C GLY A 55 5.80 -4.36 -18.30
N SER A 56 5.93 -3.28 -17.50
CA SER A 56 5.84 -1.91 -18.00
C SER A 56 6.87 -1.63 -19.09
N THR A 57 6.45 -0.86 -20.09
CA THR A 57 7.28 -0.40 -21.20
C THR A 57 7.72 1.06 -21.07
N ASP A 58 7.21 1.77 -20.05
CA ASP A 58 7.55 3.14 -19.69
C ASP A 58 8.60 3.23 -18.56
N GLY A 59 8.77 4.40 -17.94
CA GLY A 59 9.70 4.63 -16.85
C GLY A 59 9.30 4.05 -15.48
N SER A 60 8.15 3.37 -15.34
CA SER A 60 7.60 2.92 -14.06
C SER A 60 8.59 2.08 -13.23
N GLY A 61 9.20 1.04 -13.84
CA GLY A 61 10.18 0.20 -13.13
C GLY A 61 11.43 0.97 -12.68
N GLY A 62 11.83 2.02 -13.44
CA GLY A 62 12.92 2.93 -13.07
C GLY A 62 12.60 3.75 -11.82
N ILE A 63 11.37 4.24 -11.74
CA ILE A 63 10.87 5.00 -10.59
C ILE A 63 10.93 4.13 -9.32
N VAL A 64 10.36 2.92 -9.35
CA VAL A 64 10.39 2.02 -8.18
C VAL A 64 11.81 1.72 -7.73
N ARG A 65 12.74 1.45 -8.67
CA ARG A 65 14.16 1.22 -8.32
C ARG A 65 14.78 2.39 -7.55
N LYS A 66 14.40 3.63 -7.89
CA LYS A 66 14.86 4.82 -7.19
C LYS A 66 14.35 4.84 -5.73
N TYR A 67 13.07 4.53 -5.49
CA TYR A 67 12.54 4.43 -4.12
C TYR A 67 13.21 3.30 -3.34
N ALA A 68 13.32 2.12 -3.92
CA ALA A 68 13.96 0.97 -3.27
C ALA A 68 15.45 1.20 -2.93
N SER A 69 16.15 2.08 -3.66
CA SER A 69 17.53 2.46 -3.32
C SER A 69 17.65 3.41 -2.15
N GLY A 70 16.60 4.17 -1.84
CA GLY A 70 16.56 5.17 -0.77
C GLY A 70 15.83 4.73 0.50
N ASP A 71 14.93 3.75 0.38
CA ASP A 71 14.10 3.26 1.48
C ASP A 71 13.97 1.73 1.39
N SER A 72 14.54 1.04 2.36
CA SER A 72 14.59 -0.43 2.42
C SER A 72 13.22 -1.12 2.56
N ARG A 73 12.18 -0.36 2.86
CA ARG A 73 10.80 -0.88 2.89
C ARG A 73 10.27 -1.21 1.50
N PHE A 74 10.80 -0.57 0.45
CA PHE A 74 10.36 -0.80 -0.94
C PHE A 74 11.10 -1.98 -1.56
N ARG A 75 10.32 -2.85 -2.19
CA ARG A 75 10.81 -4.00 -2.98
C ARG A 75 10.20 -3.96 -4.37
N LEU A 76 11.01 -4.21 -5.39
CA LEU A 76 10.54 -4.36 -6.78
C LEU A 76 10.55 -5.83 -7.18
N ILE A 77 9.42 -6.28 -7.70
CA ILE A 77 9.26 -7.54 -8.43
C ILE A 77 8.93 -7.18 -9.87
N THR A 78 9.60 -7.79 -10.83
CA THR A 78 9.31 -7.60 -12.26
C THR A 78 8.88 -8.93 -12.85
N GLN A 79 7.80 -8.92 -13.63
CA GLN A 79 7.29 -10.09 -14.35
C GLN A 79 6.89 -9.71 -15.78
N GLU A 80 6.68 -10.71 -16.63
CA GLU A 80 6.01 -10.50 -17.92
C GLU A 80 4.54 -10.12 -17.70
N ASN A 81 4.00 -9.24 -18.55
CA ASN A 81 2.62 -8.77 -18.39
C ASN A 81 1.64 -9.95 -18.37
N SER A 82 0.99 -10.10 -17.24
CA SER A 82 0.04 -11.19 -16.95
C SER A 82 -1.28 -10.67 -16.36
N GLY A 83 -1.41 -9.35 -16.29
CA GLY A 83 -2.59 -8.65 -15.81
C GLY A 83 -2.58 -8.36 -14.31
N ARG A 84 -3.38 -7.36 -13.91
CA ARG A 84 -3.44 -6.80 -12.55
C ARG A 84 -3.65 -7.87 -11.47
N ALA A 85 -4.51 -8.87 -11.74
CA ALA A 85 -4.81 -9.93 -10.78
C ALA A 85 -3.56 -10.78 -10.50
N GLU A 86 -2.80 -11.14 -11.53
CA GLU A 86 -1.60 -11.95 -11.37
C GLU A 86 -0.45 -11.14 -10.73
N ALA A 87 -0.36 -9.85 -11.03
CA ALA A 87 0.56 -8.95 -10.34
C ALA A 87 0.25 -8.87 -8.83
N ARG A 88 -1.03 -8.74 -8.45
CA ARG A 88 -1.43 -8.82 -7.03
C ARG A 88 -1.08 -10.15 -6.40
N ASN A 89 -1.35 -11.27 -7.09
CA ASN A 89 -0.99 -12.60 -6.61
C ASN A 89 0.52 -12.76 -6.42
N ALA A 90 1.34 -12.21 -7.31
CA ALA A 90 2.80 -12.23 -7.16
C ALA A 90 3.24 -11.46 -5.89
N GLY A 91 2.64 -10.30 -5.63
CA GLY A 91 2.86 -9.54 -4.40
C GLY A 91 2.45 -10.32 -3.15
N ILE A 92 1.26 -10.95 -3.15
CA ILE A 92 0.78 -11.80 -2.04
C ILE A 92 1.76 -12.94 -1.74
N ARG A 93 2.26 -13.63 -2.78
CA ARG A 93 3.24 -14.72 -2.60
C ARG A 93 4.58 -14.24 -2.02
N ALA A 94 4.93 -12.98 -2.23
CA ALA A 94 6.19 -12.39 -1.77
C ALA A 94 6.08 -11.68 -0.41
N ALA A 95 4.86 -11.52 0.10
CA ALA A 95 4.57 -10.86 1.37
C ALA A 95 5.14 -11.65 2.56
N ALA A 96 5.73 -10.92 3.51
CA ALA A 96 6.31 -11.49 4.72
C ALA A 96 5.52 -11.11 5.99
N ALA A 97 4.64 -10.10 5.91
CA ALA A 97 3.85 -9.62 7.02
C ALA A 97 2.59 -10.46 7.27
N PRO A 98 2.05 -10.47 8.51
CA PRO A 98 0.79 -11.14 8.82
C PRO A 98 -0.42 -10.47 8.18
N TYR A 99 -0.36 -9.15 7.92
CA TYR A 99 -1.44 -8.40 7.27
C TYR A 99 -1.05 -8.03 5.85
N LEU A 100 -2.04 -8.03 4.95
CA LEU A 100 -1.91 -7.59 3.57
C LEU A 100 -2.65 -6.26 3.36
N GLY A 101 -1.98 -5.28 2.76
CA GLY A 101 -2.58 -4.06 2.27
C GLY A 101 -2.49 -4.00 0.74
N PHE A 102 -3.36 -3.21 0.13
CA PHE A 102 -3.35 -2.96 -1.31
C PHE A 102 -3.39 -1.45 -1.56
N ALA A 103 -2.64 -1.00 -2.55
CA ALA A 103 -2.71 0.37 -3.05
C ALA A 103 -2.63 0.33 -4.58
N ASP A 104 -3.57 0.99 -5.25
CA ASP A 104 -3.50 1.11 -6.70
C ASP A 104 -2.51 2.24 -7.08
N PRO A 105 -1.72 2.11 -8.16
CA PRO A 105 -0.62 3.01 -8.47
C PRO A 105 -1.06 4.41 -8.92
N ASP A 106 -2.35 4.62 -9.19
CA ASP A 106 -3.00 5.88 -9.49
C ASP A 106 -3.64 6.56 -8.28
N ASP A 107 -3.68 5.88 -7.15
CA ASP A 107 -4.18 6.39 -5.88
C ASP A 107 -3.06 6.92 -4.97
N TYR A 108 -3.45 7.61 -3.89
CA TYR A 108 -2.57 7.98 -2.79
C TYR A 108 -3.32 7.82 -1.46
N VAL A 109 -2.57 7.65 -0.40
CA VAL A 109 -3.11 7.32 0.93
C VAL A 109 -2.73 8.38 1.96
N GLU A 110 -3.62 8.59 2.93
CA GLU A 110 -3.34 9.49 4.07
C GLU A 110 -2.17 8.98 4.90
N PRO A 111 -1.36 9.87 5.49
CA PRO A 111 -0.13 9.49 6.19
C PRO A 111 -0.31 8.50 7.35
N ASP A 112 -1.46 8.49 8.01
CA ASP A 112 -1.77 7.62 9.16
C ASP A 112 -2.69 6.44 8.82
N MET A 113 -3.00 6.23 7.52
CA MET A 113 -3.99 5.25 7.10
C MET A 113 -3.65 3.84 7.57
N TYR A 114 -2.46 3.33 7.25
CA TYR A 114 -2.09 1.96 7.62
C TYR A 114 -1.92 1.78 9.14
N GLU A 115 -1.48 2.81 9.86
CA GLU A 115 -1.41 2.78 11.31
C GLU A 115 -2.80 2.64 11.94
N ARG A 116 -3.78 3.39 11.45
CA ARG A 116 -5.17 3.33 11.92
C ARG A 116 -5.82 2.00 11.59
N LEU A 117 -5.64 1.50 10.36
CA LEU A 117 -6.18 0.20 9.93
C LEU A 117 -5.57 -0.94 10.75
N TYR A 118 -4.25 -0.93 10.96
CA TYR A 118 -3.58 -1.93 11.79
C TYR A 118 -4.11 -1.94 13.23
N ARG A 119 -4.18 -0.76 13.85
CA ARG A 119 -4.70 -0.64 15.21
C ARG A 119 -6.14 -1.16 15.31
N LEU A 120 -7.00 -0.80 14.35
CA LEU A 120 -8.39 -1.26 14.34
C LEU A 120 -8.48 -2.78 14.18
N ALA A 121 -7.65 -3.39 13.33
CA ALA A 121 -7.59 -4.85 13.18
C ALA A 121 -7.21 -5.55 14.49
N GLU A 122 -6.16 -5.06 15.16
CA GLU A 122 -5.69 -5.61 16.43
C GLU A 122 -6.73 -5.45 17.57
N GLU A 123 -7.35 -4.26 17.67
CA GLU A 123 -8.34 -3.98 18.73
C GLU A 123 -9.64 -4.77 18.55
N SER A 124 -10.07 -5.00 17.31
CA SER A 124 -11.33 -5.68 17.00
C SER A 124 -11.18 -7.18 16.79
N GLY A 125 -9.95 -7.65 16.48
CA GLY A 125 -9.71 -9.03 16.04
C GLY A 125 -10.34 -9.34 14.68
N ALA A 126 -10.59 -8.32 13.86
CA ALA A 126 -11.21 -8.48 12.54
C ALA A 126 -10.22 -9.06 11.52
N ASP A 127 -10.70 -10.00 10.70
CA ASP A 127 -9.94 -10.57 9.58
C ASP A 127 -9.73 -9.55 8.44
N MET A 128 -10.60 -8.52 8.31
CA MET A 128 -10.55 -7.48 7.31
C MET A 128 -10.95 -6.13 7.90
N VAL A 129 -10.20 -5.09 7.55
CA VAL A 129 -10.50 -3.70 7.87
C VAL A 129 -10.41 -2.88 6.59
N GLN A 130 -11.35 -1.98 6.38
CA GLN A 130 -11.41 -1.14 5.20
C GLN A 130 -11.60 0.31 5.59
N CYS A 131 -10.97 1.25 4.87
CA CYS A 131 -11.25 2.67 4.94
C CYS A 131 -12.14 3.12 3.78
N SER A 132 -12.81 4.25 3.94
CA SER A 132 -13.47 4.95 2.85
C SER A 132 -12.44 5.58 1.90
N TYR A 133 -12.86 5.91 0.69
CA TYR A 133 -12.06 6.64 -0.29
C TYR A 133 -12.79 7.92 -0.73
N SER A 134 -12.02 8.92 -1.16
CA SER A 134 -12.54 10.14 -1.77
C SER A 134 -12.07 10.24 -3.21
N PRO A 135 -12.96 10.41 -4.20
CA PRO A 135 -12.54 10.56 -5.58
C PRO A 135 -11.81 11.89 -5.76
N PHE A 136 -10.62 11.84 -6.38
CA PHE A 136 -9.90 13.02 -6.81
C PHE A 136 -10.34 13.41 -8.22
N LEU A 137 -10.95 14.58 -8.35
CA LEU A 137 -11.25 15.18 -9.65
C LEU A 137 -10.17 16.22 -9.96
N PRO A 138 -9.32 15.99 -10.98
CA PRO A 138 -8.38 17.02 -11.42
C PRO A 138 -9.17 18.23 -11.87
N ALA A 139 -8.76 19.43 -11.45
CA ALA A 139 -9.35 20.68 -11.94
C ALA A 139 -9.26 20.72 -13.47
N GLU A 140 -10.40 20.90 -14.14
CA GLU A 140 -10.42 21.08 -15.59
C GLU A 140 -9.45 22.20 -15.99
N SER A 141 -8.64 21.91 -16.99
CA SER A 141 -7.56 22.74 -17.52
C SER A 141 -7.98 24.19 -17.75
N GLY A 142 -7.38 25.13 -17.04
CA GLY A 142 -7.43 26.52 -17.49
C GLY A 142 -7.20 27.63 -16.49
N GLU A 143 -7.18 27.42 -15.20
CA GLU A 143 -6.84 28.47 -14.25
C GLU A 143 -5.85 27.95 -13.19
N SER A 144 -4.70 28.63 -13.11
CA SER A 144 -3.76 28.52 -12.00
C SER A 144 -4.45 29.03 -10.73
N ARG A 145 -5.22 28.16 -10.07
CA ARG A 145 -5.64 28.36 -8.70
C ARG A 145 -4.61 27.70 -7.80
N GLY A 146 -3.97 28.55 -7.00
CA GLY A 146 -3.30 28.10 -5.81
C GLY A 146 -4.26 27.23 -5.02
N MET A 147 -3.75 26.15 -4.43
CA MET A 147 -4.41 25.11 -3.62
C MET A 147 -5.93 25.34 -3.53
N ALA A 148 -6.64 25.00 -4.61
CA ALA A 148 -8.09 25.04 -4.62
C ALA A 148 -8.53 24.04 -3.56
N GLU A 149 -9.39 24.49 -2.65
CA GLU A 149 -10.12 23.65 -1.72
C GLU A 149 -10.55 22.40 -2.46
N GLU A 150 -9.95 21.28 -2.10
CA GLU A 150 -10.42 19.96 -2.49
C GLU A 150 -11.90 19.94 -2.16
N LYS A 151 -12.75 20.04 -3.17
CA LYS A 151 -14.15 19.73 -2.99
C LYS A 151 -14.20 18.22 -2.88
N LEU A 152 -13.85 17.76 -1.67
CA LEU A 152 -14.05 16.40 -1.23
C LEU A 152 -15.53 16.08 -1.47
N LEU A 153 -15.81 15.32 -2.52
CA LEU A 153 -17.08 14.63 -2.59
C LEU A 153 -16.99 13.56 -1.50
N HIS A 154 -17.40 13.94 -0.30
CA HIS A 154 -17.59 13.01 0.78
C HIS A 154 -18.77 12.13 0.38
N ILE A 155 -18.46 11.02 -0.27
CA ILE A 155 -19.44 9.94 -0.39
C ILE A 155 -19.41 9.31 0.99
N GLU A 156 -20.32 9.75 1.85
CA GLU A 156 -20.64 9.03 3.07
C GLU A 156 -21.20 7.67 2.66
N ASN A 157 -20.30 6.71 2.44
CA ASN A 157 -20.70 5.33 2.35
C ASN A 157 -20.91 4.84 3.79
N THR A 158 -22.04 5.25 4.38
CA THR A 158 -22.45 4.91 5.75
C THR A 158 -22.63 3.40 5.96
N ALA A 159 -22.56 2.59 4.89
CA ALA A 159 -22.64 1.14 4.97
C ALA A 159 -21.28 0.46 5.32
N CYS A 160 -20.15 1.19 5.23
CA CYS A 160 -18.82 0.61 5.42
C CYS A 160 -18.09 1.07 6.69
N ASP A 161 -18.66 1.92 7.52
CA ASP A 161 -18.06 2.40 8.78
C ASP A 161 -18.32 1.43 9.96
N GLY A 162 -18.15 0.13 9.73
CA GLY A 162 -18.37 -0.91 10.75
C GLY A 162 -17.25 -1.95 10.78
N VAL A 163 -17.02 -2.51 11.97
CA VAL A 163 -16.23 -3.73 12.11
C VAL A 163 -17.17 -4.92 11.87
N PHE A 164 -16.94 -5.64 10.76
CA PHE A 164 -17.73 -6.83 10.43
C PHE A 164 -16.99 -8.08 10.92
N THR A 165 -17.57 -8.78 11.90
CA THR A 165 -16.97 -9.96 12.53
C THR A 165 -17.45 -11.29 11.92
N GLU A 166 -18.50 -11.26 11.09
CA GLU A 166 -19.04 -12.46 10.46
C GLU A 166 -18.74 -12.50 8.96
N LYS A 167 -18.09 -13.58 8.49
CA LYS A 167 -17.74 -13.78 7.07
C LYS A 167 -18.92 -13.61 6.10
N GLY A 168 -20.16 -13.88 6.55
CA GLY A 168 -21.37 -13.72 5.76
C GLY A 168 -21.80 -12.28 5.52
N GLU A 169 -21.44 -11.35 6.42
CA GLU A 169 -21.80 -9.92 6.30
C GLU A 169 -20.90 -9.21 5.29
N ILE A 170 -19.59 -9.51 5.30
CA ILE A 170 -18.63 -8.97 4.32
C ILE A 170 -19.06 -9.35 2.88
N PHE A 171 -19.48 -10.58 2.66
CA PHE A 171 -19.90 -11.04 1.32
C PHE A 171 -21.20 -10.39 0.84
N ARG A 172 -22.10 -10.02 1.75
CA ARG A 172 -23.37 -9.38 1.42
C ARG A 172 -23.17 -7.94 0.96
N LEU A 173 -22.27 -7.18 1.60
CA LEU A 173 -21.93 -5.82 1.18
C LEU A 173 -21.30 -5.74 -0.22
N PHE A 174 -20.43 -6.69 -0.58
CA PHE A 174 -19.86 -6.75 -1.94
C PHE A 174 -20.88 -7.09 -3.03
N LEU A 175 -22.03 -7.68 -2.70
CA LEU A 175 -23.06 -8.08 -3.66
C LEU A 175 -24.19 -7.05 -3.80
N GLU A 176 -24.39 -6.18 -2.82
CA GLU A 176 -25.44 -5.15 -2.84
C GLU A 176 -25.05 -3.87 -3.57
N GLU A 177 -23.76 -3.66 -3.88
CA GLU A 177 -23.24 -2.50 -4.63
C GLU A 177 -23.18 -2.73 -6.16
N ARG A 178 -24.01 -3.59 -6.76
CA ARG A 178 -24.09 -3.81 -8.22
C ARG A 178 -25.38 -3.30 -8.80
#